data_449a01ca6db8985dd3521edbdbea37cb
#
_entry.id   449a01ca6db8985dd3521edbdbea37cb
#
_cell.length_a   1.000
_cell.length_b   1.000
_cell.length_c   1.000
_cell.angle_alpha   90.00
_cell.angle_beta   90.00
_cell.angle_gamma   90.00
#
_symmetry.space_group_name_H-M   'P 1'
#
loop_
_entity.id
_entity.type
_entity.pdbx_description
1 polymer ?
#
loop_
_entity_poly.entity_id
_entity_poly.type
_entity_poly.pdbx_seq_one_letter_code
_entity_poly.pdbx_strand_id
1 'polypeptide(L)'
;MAFRYLWFAVACTALTSAVAHIFSGSACDFTGIDVDGAITRLIAKFPDHDFIGREKFYPVVAGFEMRGFNASGFHKLKQYGPAIPYCINGTRMVQVDFINTGVVVLTMPWRHCSGQEGTFSLRSELSRFTTQFHIRQSERDKGIKLFYQGPTIPLTTQNIQINVDGAGRSANAVAGILAMVFPAITKELWDQQFLYSLSRALHQALN
;
A
#
# COMPACT_ATOMS: atom_id res chain seq x y z
N MET A 1 50.06 -29.43 19.77
CA MET A 1 49.05 -28.98 18.77
C MET A 1 47.59 -29.19 19.18
N ALA A 2 47.26 -30.01 20.16
CA ALA A 2 45.89 -30.30 20.60
C ALA A 2 45.18 -29.17 21.38
N PHE A 3 45.91 -28.27 22.03
CA PHE A 3 45.32 -27.20 22.86
C PHE A 3 44.71 -26.02 22.09
N ARG A 4 45.09 -25.82 20.81
CA ARG A 4 44.56 -24.73 19.98
C ARG A 4 43.14 -25.02 19.44
N TYR A 5 42.79 -26.27 19.25
CA TYR A 5 41.45 -26.68 18.76
C TYR A 5 40.37 -26.66 19.84
N LEU A 6 40.77 -26.81 21.11
CA LEU A 6 39.80 -26.77 22.20
C LEU A 6 39.18 -25.39 22.41
N TRP A 7 39.95 -24.32 22.21
CA TRP A 7 39.47 -22.95 22.34
C TRP A 7 38.53 -22.55 21.20
N PHE A 8 38.74 -23.05 19.98
CA PHE A 8 37.84 -22.79 18.85
C PHE A 8 36.48 -23.52 19.05
N ALA A 9 36.45 -24.72 19.57
CA ALA A 9 35.22 -25.44 19.84
C ALA A 9 34.35 -24.76 20.91
N VAL A 10 34.97 -24.25 21.99
CA VAL A 10 34.27 -23.51 23.04
C VAL A 10 33.75 -22.16 22.56
N ALA A 11 34.50 -21.45 21.71
CA ALA A 11 34.06 -20.18 21.13
C ALA A 11 32.89 -20.35 20.17
N CYS A 12 32.87 -21.42 19.36
CA CYS A 12 31.74 -21.70 18.46
C CYS A 12 30.45 -22.07 19.20
N THR A 13 30.54 -22.84 20.30
CA THR A 13 29.36 -23.18 21.08
C THR A 13 28.80 -22.01 21.88
N ALA A 14 29.64 -21.07 22.33
CA ALA A 14 29.20 -19.86 23.01
C ALA A 14 28.49 -18.88 22.02
N LEU A 15 28.96 -18.80 20.78
CA LEU A 15 28.33 -17.97 19.74
C LEU A 15 26.96 -18.52 19.30
N THR A 16 26.81 -19.83 19.17
CA THR A 16 25.51 -20.43 18.83
C THR A 16 24.47 -20.24 19.94
N SER A 17 24.89 -20.29 21.21
CA SER A 17 23.98 -20.02 22.33
C SER A 17 23.57 -18.55 22.43
N ALA A 18 24.45 -17.61 22.08
CA ALA A 18 24.15 -16.17 22.10
C ALA A 18 23.14 -15.78 21.00
N VAL A 19 23.24 -16.40 19.81
CA VAL A 19 22.28 -16.17 18.72
C VAL A 19 20.89 -16.73 19.04
N ALA A 20 20.79 -17.87 19.71
CA ALA A 20 19.52 -18.45 20.12
C ALA A 20 18.78 -17.60 21.19
N HIS A 21 19.49 -16.89 22.05
CA HIS A 21 18.87 -16.01 23.06
C HIS A 21 18.33 -14.68 22.52
N ILE A 22 18.76 -14.25 21.34
CA ILE A 22 18.26 -13.00 20.73
C ILE A 22 16.81 -13.15 20.24
N PHE A 23 16.33 -14.37 20.00
CA PHE A 23 14.99 -14.65 19.45
C PHE A 23 13.99 -15.22 20.45
N SER A 24 14.33 -15.46 21.70
CA SER A 24 13.44 -16.13 22.68
C SER A 24 12.74 -15.19 23.66
N GLY A 25 12.47 -13.95 23.29
CA GLY A 25 11.60 -13.08 24.09
C GLY A 25 10.14 -13.47 23.87
N SER A 26 9.40 -13.78 24.94
CA SER A 26 7.95 -14.06 24.91
C SER A 26 7.12 -12.99 24.17
N ALA A 27 7.65 -11.79 24.04
CA ALA A 27 7.04 -10.67 23.32
C ALA A 27 6.95 -10.90 21.79
N CYS A 28 7.76 -11.81 21.23
CA CYS A 28 7.86 -12.08 19.79
C CYS A 28 7.31 -13.46 19.41
N ASP A 29 6.58 -14.11 20.30
CA ASP A 29 5.89 -15.37 19.99
C ASP A 29 4.63 -15.07 19.17
N PHE A 30 4.52 -15.71 18.01
CA PHE A 30 3.36 -15.63 17.10
C PHE A 30 2.47 -16.89 17.19
N THR A 31 2.78 -17.81 18.11
CA THR A 31 2.01 -19.04 18.28
C THR A 31 0.57 -18.72 18.67
N GLY A 32 -0.37 -19.28 17.93
CA GLY A 32 -1.80 -19.04 18.15
C GLY A 32 -2.33 -17.69 17.72
N ILE A 33 -1.54 -16.88 16.99
CA ILE A 33 -1.95 -15.60 16.44
C ILE A 33 -2.45 -15.82 14.99
N ASP A 34 -3.74 -15.62 14.76
CA ASP A 34 -4.38 -15.70 13.43
C ASP A 34 -4.16 -14.40 12.63
N VAL A 35 -2.96 -14.27 12.06
CA VAL A 35 -2.57 -13.10 11.26
C VAL A 35 -3.35 -13.04 9.94
N ASP A 36 -3.44 -14.17 9.22
CA ASP A 36 -4.12 -14.22 7.92
C ASP A 36 -5.62 -13.95 8.04
N GLY A 37 -6.26 -14.46 9.09
CA GLY A 37 -7.65 -14.12 9.38
C GLY A 37 -7.85 -12.63 9.70
N ALA A 38 -6.90 -11.99 10.38
CA ALA A 38 -6.98 -10.56 10.63
C ALA A 38 -6.80 -9.73 9.35
N ILE A 39 -5.92 -10.14 8.45
CA ILE A 39 -5.73 -9.51 7.14
C ILE A 39 -6.97 -9.68 6.28
N THR A 40 -7.56 -10.87 6.28
CA THR A 40 -8.82 -11.14 5.56
C THR A 40 -9.94 -10.22 6.04
N ARG A 41 -10.09 -10.06 7.37
CA ARG A 41 -11.07 -9.13 7.95
C ARG A 41 -10.78 -7.67 7.59
N LEU A 42 -9.52 -7.27 7.51
CA LEU A 42 -9.11 -5.94 7.06
C LEU A 42 -9.53 -5.71 5.61
N ILE A 43 -9.21 -6.65 4.70
CA ILE A 43 -9.54 -6.56 3.27
C ILE A 43 -11.06 -6.42 3.07
N ALA A 44 -11.86 -7.17 3.82
CA ALA A 44 -13.31 -7.11 3.73
C ALA A 44 -13.93 -5.75 4.11
N LYS A 45 -13.17 -4.89 4.78
CA LYS A 45 -13.61 -3.54 5.18
C LYS A 45 -13.19 -2.44 4.19
N PHE A 46 -12.46 -2.77 3.13
CA PHE A 46 -12.04 -1.76 2.17
C PHE A 46 -13.26 -1.14 1.46
N PRO A 47 -13.31 0.18 1.34
CA PRO A 47 -14.43 0.83 0.68
C PRO A 47 -14.40 0.60 -0.83
N ASP A 48 -15.59 0.50 -1.44
CA ASP A 48 -15.72 0.45 -2.90
C ASP A 48 -15.29 1.77 -3.54
N HIS A 49 -15.60 2.88 -2.87
CA HIS A 49 -15.31 4.24 -3.30
C HIS A 49 -14.83 5.07 -2.11
N ASP A 50 -13.82 5.90 -2.34
CA ASP A 50 -13.37 6.88 -1.38
C ASP A 50 -13.18 8.23 -2.07
N PHE A 51 -13.74 9.30 -1.48
CA PHE A 51 -13.54 10.67 -1.94
C PHE A 51 -12.44 11.33 -1.14
N ILE A 52 -11.47 11.90 -1.83
CA ILE A 52 -10.26 12.45 -1.25
C ILE A 52 -10.08 13.90 -1.66
N GLY A 53 -9.88 14.77 -0.69
CA GLY A 53 -9.60 16.19 -0.93
C GLY A 53 -10.79 17.09 -0.70
N ARG A 54 -10.85 18.20 -1.45
CA ARG A 54 -11.87 19.24 -1.30
C ARG A 54 -13.06 18.97 -2.22
N GLU A 55 -14.28 19.10 -1.70
CA GLU A 55 -15.49 18.99 -2.51
C GLU A 55 -15.67 20.16 -3.49
N LYS A 56 -15.19 21.34 -3.12
CA LYS A 56 -15.27 22.55 -3.94
C LYS A 56 -14.07 22.64 -4.88
N PHE A 57 -14.31 23.20 -6.08
CA PHE A 57 -13.25 23.52 -7.02
C PHE A 57 -12.30 24.56 -6.43
N TYR A 58 -11.02 24.41 -6.70
CA TYR A 58 -9.96 25.34 -6.32
C TYR A 58 -8.99 25.53 -7.48
N PRO A 59 -8.41 26.72 -7.65
CA PRO A 59 -7.50 27.01 -8.74
C PRO A 59 -6.19 26.22 -8.57
N VAL A 60 -5.70 25.62 -9.65
CA VAL A 60 -4.44 24.87 -9.71
C VAL A 60 -3.41 25.58 -10.56
N VAL A 61 -3.81 25.95 -11.77
CA VAL A 61 -3.02 26.76 -12.71
C VAL A 61 -3.95 27.80 -13.35
N ALA A 62 -3.36 28.78 -14.05
CA ALA A 62 -4.14 29.86 -14.66
C ALA A 62 -5.31 29.34 -15.50
N GLY A 63 -6.52 29.67 -15.08
CA GLY A 63 -7.76 29.31 -15.75
C GLY A 63 -8.26 27.87 -15.51
N PHE A 64 -7.49 27.02 -14.83
CA PHE A 64 -7.91 25.67 -14.46
C PHE A 64 -8.20 25.54 -12.98
N GLU A 65 -9.30 24.91 -12.68
CA GLU A 65 -9.71 24.54 -11.33
C GLU A 65 -9.95 23.04 -11.25
N MET A 66 -9.63 22.47 -10.12
CA MET A 66 -9.85 21.06 -9.83
C MET A 66 -10.56 20.92 -8.49
N ARG A 67 -11.19 19.79 -8.25
CA ARG A 67 -11.68 19.39 -6.92
C ARG A 67 -11.04 18.08 -6.51
N GLY A 68 -11.37 17.61 -5.31
CA GLY A 68 -10.91 16.34 -4.82
C GLY A 68 -11.22 15.20 -5.81
N PHE A 69 -10.57 14.09 -5.65
CA PHE A 69 -10.72 12.95 -6.54
C PHE A 69 -11.42 11.76 -5.89
N ASN A 70 -12.08 10.96 -6.72
CA ASN A 70 -12.65 9.68 -6.33
C ASN A 70 -11.65 8.56 -6.63
N ALA A 71 -11.42 7.71 -5.63
CA ALA A 71 -10.70 6.46 -5.78
C ALA A 71 -11.70 5.30 -5.75
N SER A 72 -11.60 4.34 -6.67
CA SER A 72 -12.46 3.17 -6.73
C SER A 72 -11.68 1.91 -7.10
N GLY A 73 -12.22 0.74 -6.74
CA GLY A 73 -11.65 -0.57 -7.08
C GLY A 73 -10.80 -1.19 -5.96
N PHE A 74 -10.67 -0.56 -4.80
CA PHE A 74 -9.91 -1.13 -3.67
C PHE A 74 -10.56 -2.38 -3.06
N HIS A 75 -11.87 -2.55 -3.18
CA HIS A 75 -12.58 -3.76 -2.73
C HIS A 75 -12.11 -5.05 -3.42
N LYS A 76 -11.38 -4.94 -4.52
CA LYS A 76 -10.79 -6.09 -5.25
C LYS A 76 -9.39 -6.47 -4.75
N LEU A 77 -8.93 -5.83 -3.70
CA LEU A 77 -7.66 -6.12 -3.07
C LEU A 77 -7.66 -7.53 -2.49
N LYS A 78 -6.54 -8.23 -2.66
CA LYS A 78 -6.31 -9.56 -2.09
C LYS A 78 -4.92 -9.62 -1.48
N GLN A 79 -4.77 -10.46 -0.46
CA GLN A 79 -3.45 -10.86 0.03
C GLN A 79 -2.74 -11.67 -1.06
N TYR A 80 -1.44 -11.41 -1.26
CA TYR A 80 -0.60 -12.13 -2.21
C TYR A 80 0.51 -12.88 -1.48
N GLY A 81 0.35 -14.18 -1.38
CA GLY A 81 1.24 -15.02 -0.58
C GLY A 81 0.98 -14.96 0.92
N PRO A 82 1.78 -15.66 1.73
CA PRO A 82 1.65 -15.68 3.18
C PRO A 82 2.08 -14.35 3.80
N ALA A 83 1.46 -13.99 4.90
CA ALA A 83 1.94 -12.92 5.75
C ALA A 83 3.30 -13.32 6.39
N ILE A 84 4.24 -12.38 6.45
CA ILE A 84 5.58 -12.61 6.99
C ILE A 84 5.67 -11.97 8.37
N PRO A 85 5.52 -12.74 9.46
CA PRO A 85 5.67 -12.23 10.81
C PRO A 85 7.16 -12.03 11.13
N TYR A 86 7.47 -10.94 11.84
CA TYR A 86 8.82 -10.64 12.32
C TYR A 86 8.76 -9.78 13.58
N CYS A 87 9.90 -9.57 14.21
CA CYS A 87 9.98 -8.81 15.44
C CYS A 87 11.03 -7.70 15.34
N ILE A 88 10.67 -6.50 15.78
CA ILE A 88 11.59 -5.39 15.94
C ILE A 88 11.49 -4.87 17.38
N ASN A 89 12.59 -4.92 18.12
CA ASN A 89 12.68 -4.39 19.49
C ASN A 89 11.53 -4.87 20.40
N GLY A 90 11.21 -6.19 20.35
CA GLY A 90 10.13 -6.75 21.13
C GLY A 90 8.72 -6.45 20.62
N THR A 91 8.59 -5.75 19.50
CA THR A 91 7.31 -5.41 18.88
C THR A 91 6.99 -6.39 17.76
N ARG A 92 5.81 -7.01 17.84
CA ARG A 92 5.31 -7.92 16.79
C ARG A 92 4.92 -7.13 15.55
N MET A 93 5.54 -7.45 14.44
CA MET A 93 5.30 -6.84 13.15
C MET A 93 4.89 -7.91 12.15
N VAL A 94 4.17 -7.51 11.13
CA VAL A 94 3.88 -8.38 9.98
C VAL A 94 4.04 -7.57 8.70
N GLN A 95 4.74 -8.15 7.75
CA GLN A 95 4.78 -7.66 6.38
C GLN A 95 3.76 -8.44 5.55
N VAL A 96 3.01 -7.72 4.75
CA VAL A 96 1.96 -8.28 3.90
C VAL A 96 2.10 -7.76 2.50
N ASP A 97 2.12 -8.65 1.55
CA ASP A 97 2.00 -8.34 0.14
C ASP A 97 0.53 -8.33 -0.25
N PHE A 98 0.13 -7.29 -0.96
CA PHE A 98 -1.20 -7.17 -1.53
C PHE A 98 -1.14 -7.10 -3.05
N ILE A 99 -2.16 -7.63 -3.68
CA ILE A 99 -2.37 -7.51 -5.11
C ILE A 99 -3.80 -7.04 -5.38
N ASN A 100 -3.94 -6.06 -6.24
CA ASN A 100 -5.21 -5.69 -6.82
C ASN A 100 -5.21 -6.18 -8.27
N THR A 101 -6.08 -7.15 -8.57
CA THR A 101 -6.26 -7.73 -9.91
C THR A 101 -7.47 -7.14 -10.63
N GLY A 102 -8.11 -6.15 -10.04
CA GLY A 102 -9.19 -5.39 -10.65
C GLY A 102 -8.72 -4.01 -11.08
N VAL A 103 -9.54 -3.36 -11.89
CA VAL A 103 -9.26 -1.98 -12.28
C VAL A 103 -9.40 -1.05 -11.08
N VAL A 104 -8.31 -0.37 -10.73
CA VAL A 104 -8.36 0.79 -9.86
C VAL A 104 -8.45 2.03 -10.73
N VAL A 105 -9.38 2.92 -10.39
CA VAL A 105 -9.57 4.19 -11.10
C VAL A 105 -9.52 5.34 -10.10
N LEU A 106 -8.69 6.32 -10.40
CA LEU A 106 -8.60 7.59 -9.69
C LEU A 106 -9.14 8.66 -10.63
N THR A 107 -10.28 9.28 -10.30
CA THR A 107 -10.97 10.25 -11.16
C THR A 107 -11.02 11.61 -10.50
N MET A 108 -10.52 12.63 -11.18
CA MET A 108 -10.41 14.00 -10.71
C MET A 108 -11.16 14.94 -11.65
N PRO A 109 -12.27 15.56 -11.21
CA PRO A 109 -12.98 16.54 -12.00
C PRO A 109 -12.19 17.82 -12.15
N TRP A 110 -12.23 18.39 -13.35
CA TRP A 110 -11.62 19.69 -13.67
C TRP A 110 -12.61 20.61 -14.38
N ARG A 111 -12.38 21.89 -14.30
CA ARG A 111 -13.05 22.91 -15.13
C ARG A 111 -12.09 24.00 -15.54
N HIS A 112 -12.36 24.60 -16.68
CA HIS A 112 -11.62 25.73 -17.24
C HIS A 112 -12.47 27.00 -17.25
N CYS A 113 -11.86 28.16 -17.15
CA CYS A 113 -12.57 29.47 -17.16
C CYS A 113 -13.37 29.73 -18.44
N SER A 114 -13.10 29.01 -19.53
CA SER A 114 -13.93 29.06 -20.77
C SER A 114 -15.29 28.36 -20.64
N GLY A 115 -15.60 27.77 -19.49
CA GLY A 115 -16.81 26.95 -19.26
C GLY A 115 -16.68 25.48 -19.67
N GLN A 116 -15.51 25.03 -20.12
CA GLN A 116 -15.25 23.62 -20.35
C GLN A 116 -15.07 22.90 -19.03
N GLU A 117 -15.69 21.72 -18.90
CA GLU A 117 -15.60 20.85 -17.76
C GLU A 117 -15.32 19.42 -18.19
N GLY A 118 -14.71 18.63 -17.31
CA GLY A 118 -14.43 17.25 -17.60
C GLY A 118 -13.80 16.51 -16.44
N THR A 119 -13.19 15.38 -16.76
CA THR A 119 -12.51 14.53 -15.77
C THR A 119 -11.14 14.13 -16.28
N PHE A 120 -10.17 14.17 -15.37
CA PHE A 120 -8.89 13.50 -15.53
C PHE A 120 -8.96 12.19 -14.80
N SER A 121 -8.59 11.09 -15.42
CA SER A 121 -8.57 9.79 -14.77
C SER A 121 -7.26 9.05 -14.99
N LEU A 122 -6.78 8.43 -13.91
CA LEU A 122 -5.70 7.47 -13.90
C LEU A 122 -6.30 6.10 -13.64
N ARG A 123 -5.90 5.11 -14.42
CA ARG A 123 -6.40 3.76 -14.32
C ARG A 123 -5.26 2.77 -14.37
N SER A 124 -5.28 1.75 -13.52
CA SER A 124 -4.37 0.60 -13.58
C SER A 124 -5.14 -0.70 -13.45
N GLU A 125 -4.74 -1.72 -14.19
CA GLU A 125 -5.39 -3.03 -14.18
C GLU A 125 -4.79 -3.97 -13.13
N LEU A 126 -3.51 -3.76 -12.79
CA LEU A 126 -2.83 -4.54 -11.78
C LEU A 126 -1.91 -3.66 -10.95
N SER A 127 -2.04 -3.75 -9.65
CA SER A 127 -1.13 -3.11 -8.70
C SER A 127 -0.77 -4.09 -7.60
N ARG A 128 0.54 -4.31 -7.40
CA ARG A 128 1.08 -5.10 -6.30
C ARG A 128 1.94 -4.20 -5.43
N PHE A 129 1.77 -4.31 -4.13
CA PHE A 129 2.51 -3.53 -3.15
C PHE A 129 2.67 -4.32 -1.85
N THR A 130 3.67 -3.95 -1.07
CA THR A 130 3.90 -4.49 0.27
C THR A 130 3.69 -3.41 1.32
N THR A 131 3.21 -3.79 2.48
CA THR A 131 3.09 -2.88 3.62
C THR A 131 3.32 -3.61 4.94
N GLN A 132 3.46 -2.84 6.01
CA GLN A 132 3.79 -3.37 7.33
C GLN A 132 2.74 -2.95 8.35
N PHE A 133 2.40 -3.89 9.22
CA PHE A 133 1.50 -3.66 10.33
C PHE A 133 2.17 -4.05 11.64
N HIS A 134 1.88 -3.27 12.67
CA HIS A 134 2.12 -3.66 14.04
C HIS A 134 0.93 -4.49 14.55
N ILE A 135 1.21 -5.59 15.24
CA ILE A 135 0.19 -6.47 15.79
C ILE A 135 0.09 -6.24 17.31
N ARG A 136 -1.12 -5.95 17.78
CA ARG A 136 -1.45 -5.97 19.21
C ARG A 136 -2.53 -7.00 19.47
N GLN A 137 -2.32 -7.77 20.51
CA GLN A 137 -3.34 -8.69 21.01
C GLN A 137 -4.37 -7.91 21.83
N SER A 138 -5.65 -8.12 21.55
CA SER A 138 -6.73 -7.55 22.36
C SER A 138 -6.93 -8.40 23.59
N GLU A 139 -6.84 -7.80 24.77
CA GLU A 139 -7.08 -8.51 26.04
C GLU A 139 -8.54 -8.94 26.21
N ARG A 140 -9.49 -8.20 25.57
CA ARG A 140 -10.93 -8.46 25.74
C ARG A 140 -11.48 -9.57 24.85
N ASP A 141 -10.99 -9.68 23.60
CA ASP A 141 -11.65 -10.53 22.59
C ASP A 141 -10.75 -11.67 22.09
N LYS A 142 -9.57 -11.91 22.70
CA LYS A 142 -8.52 -12.83 22.19
C LYS A 142 -8.18 -12.63 20.71
N GLY A 143 -8.71 -11.57 20.09
CA GLY A 143 -8.45 -11.16 18.73
C GLY A 143 -7.18 -10.34 18.62
N ILE A 144 -6.71 -10.16 17.40
CA ILE A 144 -5.60 -9.26 17.09
C ILE A 144 -6.09 -8.01 16.43
N LYS A 145 -5.47 -6.88 16.75
CA LYS A 145 -5.62 -5.60 16.05
C LYS A 145 -4.37 -5.32 15.24
N LEU A 146 -4.57 -4.97 13.99
CA LEU A 146 -3.54 -4.48 13.10
C LEU A 146 -3.49 -2.95 13.17
N PHE A 147 -2.29 -2.41 13.23
CA PHE A 147 -2.04 -0.96 13.16
C PHE A 147 -1.12 -0.71 11.97
N TYR A 148 -1.55 0.11 11.05
CA TYR A 148 -0.74 0.51 9.90
C TYR A 148 0.51 1.24 10.38
N GLN A 149 1.67 0.70 10.00
CA GLN A 149 2.97 1.24 10.41
C GLN A 149 3.70 1.88 9.22
N GLY A 150 3.29 1.55 7.99
CA GLY A 150 4.03 1.98 6.79
C GLY A 150 5.47 1.46 6.76
N PRO A 151 6.25 1.81 5.77
CA PRO A 151 5.81 2.39 4.51
C PRO A 151 5.01 1.38 3.68
N THR A 152 4.20 1.88 2.74
CA THR A 152 3.69 1.07 1.66
C THR A 152 4.60 1.23 0.45
N ILE A 153 5.10 0.12 -0.08
CA ILE A 153 6.10 0.10 -1.16
C ILE A 153 5.44 -0.50 -2.40
N PRO A 154 5.33 0.24 -3.51
CA PRO A 154 4.84 -0.32 -4.75
C PRO A 154 5.88 -1.29 -5.32
N LEU A 155 5.43 -2.50 -5.67
CA LEU A 155 6.29 -3.54 -6.26
C LEU A 155 6.11 -3.61 -7.76
N THR A 156 4.87 -3.67 -8.21
CA THR A 156 4.53 -3.80 -9.63
C THR A 156 3.25 -3.07 -9.92
N THR A 157 3.25 -2.28 -11.00
CA THR A 157 2.04 -1.67 -11.55
C THR A 157 2.05 -1.89 -13.05
N GLN A 158 0.91 -2.29 -13.61
CA GLN A 158 0.80 -2.60 -15.04
C GLN A 158 -0.39 -1.88 -15.65
N ASN A 159 -0.26 -1.60 -16.95
CA ASN A 159 -1.33 -1.02 -17.78
C ASN A 159 -1.90 0.29 -17.18
N ILE A 160 -0.99 1.22 -16.85
CA ILE A 160 -1.39 2.55 -16.42
C ILE A 160 -1.89 3.32 -17.63
N GLN A 161 -3.13 3.82 -17.55
CA GLN A 161 -3.76 4.60 -18.58
C GLN A 161 -4.14 5.98 -18.03
N ILE A 162 -3.98 7.01 -18.86
CA ILE A 162 -4.41 8.38 -18.58
C ILE A 162 -5.53 8.71 -19.55
N ASN A 163 -6.67 9.18 -19.05
CA ASN A 163 -7.75 9.69 -19.87
C ASN A 163 -8.11 11.12 -19.41
N VAL A 164 -8.44 11.96 -20.37
CA VAL A 164 -8.86 13.35 -20.15
C VAL A 164 -10.18 13.58 -20.87
N ASP A 165 -11.28 13.38 -20.18
CA ASP A 165 -12.62 13.60 -20.74
C ASP A 165 -13.00 15.08 -20.65
N GLY A 166 -13.80 15.56 -21.59
CA GLY A 166 -14.25 16.93 -21.67
C GLY A 166 -13.34 17.90 -22.44
N ALA A 167 -12.06 17.52 -22.65
CA ALA A 167 -11.10 18.35 -23.37
C ALA A 167 -11.00 18.06 -24.89
N GLY A 168 -11.87 17.18 -25.42
CA GLY A 168 -11.90 16.77 -26.82
C GLY A 168 -10.96 15.61 -27.15
N ARG A 169 -11.10 15.07 -28.37
CA ARG A 169 -10.36 13.88 -28.81
C ARG A 169 -8.83 14.08 -28.89
N SER A 170 -8.42 15.29 -29.25
CA SER A 170 -7.00 15.64 -29.34
C SER A 170 -6.29 15.60 -27.98
N ALA A 171 -6.94 16.02 -26.91
CA ALA A 171 -6.36 15.97 -25.57
C ALA A 171 -6.14 14.54 -25.09
N ASN A 172 -7.08 13.64 -25.34
CA ASN A 172 -6.92 12.22 -25.03
C ASN A 172 -5.79 11.56 -25.85
N ALA A 173 -5.68 11.91 -27.13
CA ALA A 173 -4.59 11.41 -27.96
C ALA A 173 -3.22 11.88 -27.44
N VAL A 174 -3.09 13.15 -27.07
CA VAL A 174 -1.87 13.71 -26.47
C VAL A 174 -1.55 13.04 -25.14
N ALA A 175 -2.55 12.86 -24.26
CA ALA A 175 -2.35 12.18 -22.99
C ALA A 175 -1.87 10.73 -23.17
N GLY A 176 -2.44 9.99 -24.13
CA GLY A 176 -2.01 8.65 -24.50
C GLY A 176 -0.57 8.61 -25.04
N ILE A 177 -0.20 9.57 -25.89
CA ILE A 177 1.18 9.68 -26.39
C ILE A 177 2.15 9.99 -25.26
N LEU A 178 1.81 10.94 -24.38
CA LEU A 178 2.64 11.28 -23.24
C LEU A 178 2.85 10.08 -22.30
N ALA A 179 1.81 9.30 -22.04
CA ALA A 179 1.91 8.09 -21.24
C ALA A 179 2.83 7.03 -21.89
N MET A 180 2.83 6.96 -23.20
CA MET A 180 3.68 6.02 -23.95
C MET A 180 5.15 6.49 -24.02
N VAL A 181 5.37 7.80 -24.23
CA VAL A 181 6.73 8.36 -24.38
C VAL A 181 7.41 8.56 -23.02
N PHE A 182 6.63 8.87 -22.00
CA PHE A 182 7.14 9.13 -20.64
C PHE A 182 6.54 8.17 -19.59
N PRO A 183 6.75 6.85 -19.72
CA PRO A 183 6.14 5.88 -18.80
C PRO A 183 6.60 6.05 -17.34
N ALA A 184 7.81 6.57 -17.11
CA ALA A 184 8.32 6.83 -15.78
C ALA A 184 7.51 7.93 -15.05
N ILE A 185 7.14 8.99 -15.77
CA ILE A 185 6.32 10.09 -15.21
C ILE A 185 4.92 9.59 -14.91
N THR A 186 4.35 8.81 -15.82
CA THR A 186 3.01 8.23 -15.64
C THR A 186 2.98 7.28 -14.45
N LYS A 187 4.03 6.47 -14.30
CA LYS A 187 4.17 5.56 -13.16
C LYS A 187 4.33 6.33 -11.85
N GLU A 188 5.16 7.35 -11.82
CA GLU A 188 5.37 8.18 -10.62
C GLU A 188 4.07 8.86 -10.19
N LEU A 189 3.34 9.46 -11.13
CA LEU A 189 2.05 10.07 -10.86
C LEU A 189 1.04 9.07 -10.31
N TRP A 190 0.99 7.86 -10.89
CA TRP A 190 0.16 6.77 -10.39
C TRP A 190 0.56 6.38 -8.97
N ASP A 191 1.83 6.07 -8.74
CA ASP A 191 2.31 5.56 -7.46
C ASP A 191 2.00 6.56 -6.33
N GLN A 192 2.23 7.85 -6.54
CA GLN A 192 1.93 8.90 -5.55
C GLN A 192 0.43 8.95 -5.21
N GLN A 193 -0.44 9.01 -6.21
CA GLN A 193 -1.88 9.13 -5.99
C GLN A 193 -2.49 7.83 -5.46
N PHE A 194 -2.04 6.69 -5.98
CA PHE A 194 -2.48 5.37 -5.53
C PHE A 194 -2.09 5.10 -4.07
N LEU A 195 -0.82 5.32 -3.70
CA LEU A 195 -0.35 5.07 -2.33
C LEU A 195 -1.02 6.00 -1.32
N TYR A 196 -1.26 7.26 -1.69
CA TYR A 196 -2.00 8.18 -0.85
C TYR A 196 -3.44 7.71 -0.60
N SER A 197 -4.14 7.30 -1.66
CA SER A 197 -5.51 6.78 -1.60
C SER A 197 -5.58 5.49 -0.79
N LEU A 198 -4.64 4.57 -1.02
CA LEU A 198 -4.56 3.30 -0.33
C LEU A 198 -4.28 3.47 1.17
N SER A 199 -3.32 4.33 1.53
CA SER A 199 -3.01 4.61 2.93
C SER A 199 -4.25 5.13 3.67
N ARG A 200 -5.02 6.01 3.04
CA ARG A 200 -6.26 6.51 3.59
C ARG A 200 -7.31 5.41 3.75
N ALA A 201 -7.51 4.58 2.72
CA ALA A 201 -8.42 3.44 2.76
C ALA A 201 -8.03 2.42 3.84
N LEU A 202 -6.71 2.18 4.02
CA LEU A 202 -6.17 1.36 5.12
C LEU A 202 -6.52 1.95 6.49
N HIS A 203 -6.33 3.25 6.69
CA HIS A 203 -6.70 3.90 7.95
C HIS A 203 -8.20 3.82 8.24
N GLN A 204 -9.05 3.97 7.23
CA GLN A 204 -10.50 3.82 7.39
C GLN A 204 -10.89 2.37 7.74
N ALA A 205 -10.30 1.38 7.09
CA ALA A 205 -10.60 -0.03 7.32
C ALA A 205 -10.08 -0.55 8.69
N LEU A 206 -9.07 0.10 9.28
CA LEU A 206 -8.48 -0.25 10.57
C LEU A 206 -9.21 0.37 11.77
N ASN A 207 -10.00 1.41 11.56
CA ASN A 207 -10.82 2.07 12.58
C ASN A 207 -12.21 1.43 12.65
#